data_0340ad867c0cba52375cc561a785e455
#
_entry.id   0340ad867c0cba52375cc561a785e455
#
_cell.length_a   1.000
_cell.length_b   1.000
_cell.length_c   1.000
_cell.angle_alpha   90.00
_cell.angle_beta   90.00
_cell.angle_gamma   90.00
#
_symmetry.space_group_name_H-M   'P 1'
#
loop_
_entity.id
_entity.type
_entity.pdbx_description
1 polymer ?
#
loop_
_entity_poly.entity_id
_entity_poly.type
_entity_poly.pdbx_seq_one_letter_code
_entity_poly.pdbx_strand_id
1 'polypeptide(L)'
;MATSLPLLMFPQARTIPPPKGRPIVIGQPHVPGHGKQVERLDAQLTTLQQDFERYKASVSGSVAGLEPETVLVIEIAGSVNEFRQAVEAIGLEWMGEWDIDDIPPDEDFFERNTKGERTNKAVKGRMFLSLGNEAGMRELLSLWEKWRDNKTLPSGKTKWRDVFNQTVQIRRWGIEEALRETGMLDRWQDLLNPINPAQAIRFQIELFYRRSEDRRRQSERNVATLLHSRSGDQKGGAGALSIMAIHAVKAELPAERIQQLLNELESESHDTDIQLFKFHGVMYFRPTGQSLAVTEDGEGVDTEIAEGVVDLPPIAAILDGVPNVQHQALKGRLLLDDPDNLSAQYQPGDRKHGTAMASLVVHGEMADGQADPLPRLVYVLPIMQPDPHSMNRSEHVPDEVFFEDRIARAVRRMFEGEGAAPAQAPTICVINLSIGDPSRPFIHTPSPWARLLDWLSWKYRVLFCVSAGNYPEAIDIALSGTDYLALTDPKKVEHVLKCIQAQLSGRRILSPAEAINAITVGATHADNGGNYYQGQRTDLLPGAS
;
A
#
# COMPACT_ATOMS: atom_id res chain seq x y z
N MET A 1 -45.57 -15.42 -3.95
CA MET A 1 -45.03 -14.65 -5.09
C MET A 1 -43.58 -14.35 -4.71
N ALA A 2 -42.62 -14.96 -5.38
CA ALA A 2 -41.21 -14.69 -5.12
C ALA A 2 -40.96 -13.23 -5.46
N THR A 3 -40.66 -12.41 -4.47
CA THR A 3 -40.14 -11.06 -4.68
C THR A 3 -38.73 -11.18 -5.28
N SER A 4 -38.66 -11.03 -6.61
CA SER A 4 -37.38 -10.96 -7.27
C SER A 4 -36.66 -9.72 -6.72
N LEU A 5 -35.58 -9.94 -5.97
CA LEU A 5 -34.68 -8.86 -5.57
C LEU A 5 -34.15 -8.21 -6.85
N PRO A 6 -34.20 -6.87 -6.98
CA PRO A 6 -33.70 -6.22 -8.18
C PRO A 6 -32.19 -6.49 -8.29
N LEU A 7 -31.80 -7.21 -9.34
CA LEU A 7 -30.41 -7.33 -9.71
C LEU A 7 -29.90 -5.94 -10.03
N LEU A 8 -28.89 -5.46 -9.33
CA LEU A 8 -28.23 -4.21 -9.68
C LEU A 8 -27.45 -4.45 -10.98
N MET A 9 -28.10 -4.22 -12.11
CA MET A 9 -27.46 -4.28 -13.41
C MET A 9 -26.79 -2.94 -13.70
N PHE A 10 -25.49 -2.91 -13.58
CA PHE A 10 -24.72 -1.80 -14.12
C PHE A 10 -24.87 -1.84 -15.64
N PRO A 11 -25.38 -0.76 -16.29
CA PRO A 11 -25.39 -0.71 -17.73
C PRO A 11 -23.97 -0.90 -18.24
N GLN A 12 -23.81 -1.66 -19.32
CA GLN A 12 -22.49 -1.81 -19.96
C GLN A 12 -21.86 -0.42 -20.08
N ALA A 13 -20.66 -0.26 -19.48
CA ALA A 13 -19.93 0.99 -19.57
C ALA A 13 -19.79 1.32 -21.05
N ARG A 14 -20.58 2.28 -21.52
CA ARG A 14 -20.33 2.85 -22.84
C ARG A 14 -18.93 3.46 -22.75
N THR A 15 -18.04 2.99 -23.61
CA THR A 15 -16.77 3.69 -23.83
C THR A 15 -17.18 5.08 -24.32
N ILE A 16 -17.28 6.02 -23.39
CA ILE A 16 -17.42 7.42 -23.73
C ILE A 16 -16.06 7.77 -24.33
N PRO A 17 -15.96 8.03 -25.67
CA PRO A 17 -14.70 8.56 -26.16
C PRO A 17 -14.41 9.79 -25.30
N PRO A 18 -13.15 9.94 -24.84
CA PRO A 18 -12.79 11.10 -24.04
C PRO A 18 -13.39 12.32 -24.75
N PRO A 19 -14.09 13.22 -24.03
CA PRO A 19 -14.67 14.38 -24.67
C PRO A 19 -13.57 14.94 -25.56
N LYS A 20 -13.86 15.26 -26.83
CA LYS A 20 -12.95 16.01 -27.69
C LYS A 20 -12.79 17.39 -27.04
N GLY A 21 -12.22 17.36 -25.82
CA GLY A 21 -11.71 18.53 -25.18
C GLY A 21 -10.64 19.05 -26.12
N ARG A 22 -10.67 20.31 -26.41
CA ARG A 22 -9.46 21.00 -26.83
C ARG A 22 -8.39 20.44 -25.94
N PRO A 23 -7.23 19.95 -26.47
CA PRO A 23 -6.13 19.58 -25.62
C PRO A 23 -6.03 20.73 -24.64
N ILE A 24 -6.12 20.43 -23.34
CA ILE A 24 -5.78 21.41 -22.33
C ILE A 24 -4.33 21.68 -22.68
N VAL A 25 -4.10 22.77 -23.40
CA VAL A 25 -2.77 23.34 -23.53
C VAL A 25 -2.49 23.76 -22.10
N ILE A 26 -1.85 22.86 -21.37
CA ILE A 26 -1.21 23.20 -20.09
C ILE A 26 -0.27 24.32 -20.50
N GLY A 27 -0.62 25.56 -20.17
CA GLY A 27 0.22 26.70 -20.49
C GLY A 27 1.58 26.33 -19.91
N GLN A 28 2.62 26.33 -20.77
CA GLN A 28 3.93 26.00 -20.26
C GLN A 28 4.25 27.00 -19.15
N PRO A 29 4.63 26.56 -17.96
CA PRO A 29 4.96 27.46 -16.88
C PRO A 29 6.13 28.34 -17.32
N HIS A 30 6.20 29.54 -16.74
CA HIS A 30 7.41 30.35 -16.87
C HIS A 30 8.57 29.59 -16.27
N VAL A 31 9.70 29.57 -16.98
CA VAL A 31 10.96 28.99 -16.52
C VAL A 31 12.03 30.10 -16.51
N PRO A 32 13.02 30.03 -15.61
CA PRO A 32 14.07 31.02 -15.54
C PRO A 32 14.95 31.05 -16.82
N GLY A 33 15.57 32.18 -17.07
CA GLY A 33 16.62 32.26 -18.09
C GLY A 33 17.86 31.44 -17.71
N HIS A 34 18.66 31.08 -18.73
CA HIS A 34 19.83 30.20 -18.57
C HIS A 34 20.74 30.57 -17.38
N GLY A 35 21.17 31.82 -17.26
CA GLY A 35 22.06 32.25 -16.16
C GLY A 35 21.49 32.02 -14.78
N LYS A 36 20.16 32.33 -14.60
CA LYS A 36 19.47 32.11 -13.33
C LYS A 36 19.32 30.63 -13.03
N GLN A 37 19.04 29.83 -14.06
CA GLN A 37 18.88 28.37 -13.90
C GLN A 37 20.24 27.73 -13.56
N VAL A 38 21.33 28.24 -14.08
CA VAL A 38 22.69 27.81 -13.67
C VAL A 38 22.90 28.07 -12.17
N GLU A 39 22.60 29.27 -11.67
CA GLU A 39 22.74 29.61 -10.25
C GLU A 39 21.93 28.63 -9.36
N ARG A 40 20.71 28.25 -9.79
CA ARG A 40 19.83 27.34 -9.04
C ARG A 40 20.35 25.91 -9.01
N LEU A 41 20.82 25.40 -10.14
CA LEU A 41 21.16 23.97 -10.27
C LEU A 41 22.62 23.68 -9.90
N ASP A 42 23.51 24.64 -9.96
CA ASP A 42 24.94 24.41 -9.69
C ASP A 42 25.17 23.91 -8.24
N ALA A 43 24.52 24.53 -7.28
CA ALA A 43 24.57 24.08 -5.88
C ALA A 43 24.00 22.67 -5.71
N GLN A 44 22.87 22.37 -6.34
CA GLN A 44 22.20 21.07 -6.23
C GLN A 44 23.03 19.95 -6.85
N LEU A 45 23.59 20.17 -8.05
CA LEU A 45 24.42 19.19 -8.73
C LEU A 45 25.80 19.01 -8.08
N THR A 46 26.33 20.06 -7.48
CA THR A 46 27.56 19.97 -6.66
C THR A 46 27.33 19.11 -5.42
N THR A 47 26.20 19.34 -4.70
CA THR A 47 25.81 18.54 -3.55
C THR A 47 25.59 17.08 -3.96
N LEU A 48 24.86 16.85 -5.05
CA LEU A 48 24.62 15.51 -5.58
C LEU A 48 25.91 14.76 -5.90
N GLN A 49 26.87 15.44 -6.52
CA GLN A 49 28.18 14.86 -6.82
C GLN A 49 28.95 14.51 -5.54
N GLN A 50 29.01 15.41 -4.57
CA GLN A 50 29.68 15.18 -3.29
C GLN A 50 29.03 14.02 -2.51
N ASP A 51 27.71 13.94 -2.50
CA ASP A 51 26.96 12.85 -1.86
C ASP A 51 27.25 11.52 -2.53
N PHE A 52 27.31 11.49 -3.87
CA PHE A 52 27.64 10.29 -4.61
C PHE A 52 29.08 9.81 -4.34
N GLU A 53 30.06 10.71 -4.30
CA GLU A 53 31.45 10.36 -3.99
C GLU A 53 31.60 9.89 -2.53
N ARG A 54 30.94 10.52 -1.58
CA ARG A 54 30.89 10.06 -0.17
C ARG A 54 30.29 8.65 -0.08
N TYR A 55 29.16 8.42 -0.75
CA TYR A 55 28.52 7.11 -0.80
C TYR A 55 29.44 6.05 -1.40
N LYS A 56 30.07 6.35 -2.53
CA LYS A 56 31.06 5.47 -3.19
C LYS A 56 32.20 5.11 -2.25
N ALA A 57 32.75 6.07 -1.53
CA ALA A 57 33.83 5.85 -0.56
C ALA A 57 33.35 4.95 0.60
N SER A 58 32.14 5.15 1.11
CA SER A 58 31.55 4.35 2.20
C SER A 58 31.28 2.90 1.78
N VAL A 59 30.81 2.67 0.57
CA VAL A 59 30.52 1.34 0.02
C VAL A 59 31.81 0.58 -0.30
N SER A 60 32.80 1.25 -0.89
CA SER A 60 34.10 0.64 -1.24
C SER A 60 34.87 0.16 -0.01
N GLY A 61 34.62 0.76 1.16
CA GLY A 61 35.28 0.39 2.42
C GLY A 61 34.55 -0.68 3.25
N SER A 62 33.27 -0.92 2.99
CA SER A 62 32.43 -1.70 3.90
C SER A 62 31.93 -3.03 3.36
N VAL A 63 31.67 -3.16 2.06
CA VAL A 63 31.09 -4.39 1.47
C VAL A 63 31.69 -4.64 0.09
N ALA A 64 32.51 -5.68 -0.02
CA ALA A 64 33.12 -6.08 -1.29
C ALA A 64 32.02 -6.52 -2.30
N GLY A 65 31.95 -5.85 -3.45
CA GLY A 65 31.07 -6.21 -4.56
C GLY A 65 29.77 -5.43 -4.68
N LEU A 66 29.52 -4.43 -3.82
CA LEU A 66 28.43 -3.46 -4.03
C LEU A 66 28.86 -2.44 -5.09
N GLU A 67 28.13 -2.38 -6.21
CA GLU A 67 28.26 -1.27 -7.15
C GLU A 67 27.58 -0.02 -6.56
N PRO A 68 28.23 1.14 -6.55
CA PRO A 68 27.61 2.38 -6.09
C PRO A 68 26.54 2.82 -7.10
N GLU A 69 25.28 2.64 -6.73
CA GLU A 69 24.12 3.10 -7.51
C GLU A 69 23.31 4.07 -6.65
N THR A 70 22.78 5.14 -7.24
CA THR A 70 21.91 6.09 -6.54
C THR A 70 20.66 6.38 -7.34
N VAL A 71 19.53 6.53 -6.67
CA VAL A 71 18.29 6.95 -7.31
C VAL A 71 18.20 8.47 -7.27
N LEU A 72 18.07 9.04 -8.45
CA LEU A 72 17.89 10.46 -8.67
C LEU A 72 16.42 10.81 -8.75
N VAL A 73 16.03 11.85 -8.06
CA VAL A 73 14.75 12.53 -8.19
C VAL A 73 14.99 13.78 -9.01
N ILE A 74 14.28 13.91 -10.12
CA ILE A 74 14.34 15.09 -11.00
C ILE A 74 12.92 15.63 -11.09
N GLU A 75 12.69 16.80 -10.51
CA GLU A 75 11.42 17.50 -10.55
C GLU A 75 11.49 18.60 -11.61
N ILE A 76 10.57 18.61 -12.54
CA ILE A 76 10.49 19.61 -13.61
C ILE A 76 9.17 20.36 -13.57
N ALA A 77 9.20 21.63 -13.92
CA ALA A 77 8.02 22.43 -14.18
C ALA A 77 7.53 22.16 -15.60
N GLY A 78 6.25 21.79 -15.76
CA GLY A 78 5.70 21.40 -17.05
C GLY A 78 6.05 19.96 -17.45
N SER A 79 6.38 19.74 -18.71
CA SER A 79 6.70 18.40 -19.23
C SER A 79 7.81 18.43 -20.27
N VAL A 80 8.65 17.41 -20.27
CA VAL A 80 9.66 17.16 -21.31
C VAL A 80 9.25 15.92 -22.10
N ASN A 81 9.05 16.08 -23.41
CA ASN A 81 8.71 14.96 -24.28
C ASN A 81 9.88 13.97 -24.37
N GLU A 82 9.57 12.67 -24.35
CA GLU A 82 10.54 11.58 -24.47
C GLU A 82 11.66 11.62 -23.39
N PHE A 83 11.35 12.13 -22.20
CA PHE A 83 12.31 12.24 -21.10
C PHE A 83 12.94 10.88 -20.77
N ARG A 84 12.14 9.79 -20.77
CA ARG A 84 12.64 8.44 -20.58
C ARG A 84 13.78 8.09 -21.54
N GLN A 85 13.65 8.41 -22.83
CA GLN A 85 14.71 8.14 -23.81
C GLN A 85 15.98 8.97 -23.51
N ALA A 86 15.81 10.21 -23.04
CA ALA A 86 16.93 11.05 -22.64
C ALA A 86 17.69 10.46 -21.45
N VAL A 87 16.99 9.91 -20.46
CA VAL A 87 17.56 9.21 -19.29
C VAL A 87 18.32 7.96 -19.72
N GLU A 88 17.67 7.09 -20.50
CA GLU A 88 18.29 5.85 -20.98
C GLU A 88 19.51 6.09 -21.89
N ALA A 89 19.53 7.20 -22.67
CA ALA A 89 20.62 7.56 -23.55
C ALA A 89 21.95 7.92 -22.85
N ILE A 90 21.90 8.23 -21.55
CA ILE A 90 23.09 8.52 -20.74
C ILE A 90 23.46 7.40 -19.78
N GLY A 91 22.80 6.24 -19.90
CA GLY A 91 23.08 5.07 -19.10
C GLY A 91 22.41 5.05 -17.71
N LEU A 92 21.44 5.94 -17.48
CA LEU A 92 20.58 5.86 -16.31
C LEU A 92 19.44 4.86 -16.56
N GLU A 93 19.01 4.15 -15.54
CA GLU A 93 17.85 3.26 -15.62
C GLU A 93 16.57 4.02 -15.20
N TRP A 94 15.58 4.02 -16.08
CA TRP A 94 14.28 4.63 -15.78
C TRP A 94 13.51 3.83 -14.74
N MET A 95 13.11 4.48 -13.64
CA MET A 95 12.39 3.84 -12.53
C MET A 95 10.91 4.21 -12.47
N GLY A 96 10.54 5.39 -12.94
CA GLY A 96 9.14 5.84 -12.95
C GLY A 96 8.96 7.34 -13.09
N GLU A 97 7.71 7.77 -13.24
CA GLU A 97 7.30 9.17 -13.27
C GLU A 97 5.97 9.38 -12.55
N TRP A 98 5.80 10.57 -11.98
CA TRP A 98 4.58 11.01 -11.31
C TRP A 98 4.24 12.43 -11.74
N ASP A 99 2.96 12.73 -11.91
CA ASP A 99 2.49 14.10 -12.08
C ASP A 99 2.53 14.82 -10.72
N ILE A 100 3.02 16.04 -10.70
CA ILE A 100 3.03 16.94 -9.53
C ILE A 100 2.17 18.15 -9.91
N ASP A 101 1.24 18.54 -9.06
CA ASP A 101 0.35 19.67 -9.28
C ASP A 101 0.44 20.76 -8.18
N ASP A 102 1.38 20.60 -7.27
CA ASP A 102 1.55 21.42 -6.05
C ASP A 102 2.94 22.07 -5.91
N ILE A 103 3.74 22.18 -6.99
CA ILE A 103 5.03 22.90 -6.94
C ILE A 103 4.77 24.36 -6.55
N PRO A 104 5.28 24.84 -5.39
CA PRO A 104 5.06 26.21 -4.98
C PRO A 104 5.64 27.19 -6.00
N PRO A 105 4.88 28.22 -6.43
CA PRO A 105 5.40 29.22 -7.36
C PRO A 105 6.44 30.10 -6.66
N ASP A 106 7.58 30.30 -7.30
CA ASP A 106 8.62 31.21 -6.86
C ASP A 106 8.87 32.31 -7.91
N GLU A 107 9.94 33.09 -7.76
CA GLU A 107 10.28 34.17 -8.68
C GLU A 107 10.62 33.69 -10.09
N ASP A 108 11.05 32.45 -10.21
CA ASP A 108 11.58 31.84 -11.43
C ASP A 108 10.57 30.88 -12.08
N PHE A 109 9.86 30.10 -11.27
CA PHE A 109 8.84 29.17 -11.75
C PHE A 109 7.44 29.61 -11.31
N PHE A 110 6.58 29.95 -12.26
CA PHE A 110 5.21 30.37 -12.01
C PHE A 110 4.32 30.16 -13.23
N GLU A 111 3.02 30.07 -13.00
CA GLU A 111 2.05 30.06 -14.10
C GLU A 111 1.65 31.49 -14.51
N ARG A 112 1.38 31.68 -15.80
CA ARG A 112 0.83 32.93 -16.33
C ARG A 112 -0.64 32.74 -16.66
N ASN A 113 -1.45 33.76 -16.40
CA ASN A 113 -2.83 33.78 -16.84
C ASN A 113 -2.94 34.06 -18.34
N THR A 114 -4.15 34.05 -18.88
CA THR A 114 -4.41 34.32 -20.32
C THR A 114 -3.98 35.71 -20.76
N LYS A 115 -3.73 36.65 -19.82
CA LYS A 115 -3.22 38.00 -20.08
C LYS A 115 -1.68 38.08 -20.00
N GLY A 116 -1.01 36.96 -19.69
CA GLY A 116 0.44 36.93 -19.53
C GLY A 116 0.94 37.36 -18.15
N GLU A 117 0.06 37.66 -17.20
CA GLU A 117 0.43 38.07 -15.85
C GLU A 117 0.74 36.85 -14.97
N ARG A 118 1.71 37.02 -14.06
CA ARG A 118 2.07 36.00 -13.08
C ARG A 118 0.90 35.68 -12.15
N THR A 119 0.71 34.42 -11.85
CA THR A 119 -0.25 33.94 -10.86
C THR A 119 0.46 33.30 -9.68
N ASN A 120 -0.21 33.24 -8.52
CA ASN A 120 0.26 32.52 -7.34
C ASN A 120 -0.29 31.08 -7.29
N LYS A 121 -0.74 30.53 -8.41
CA LYS A 121 -1.16 29.14 -8.48
C LYS A 121 0.05 28.23 -8.45
N ALA A 122 -0.11 27.07 -7.82
CA ALA A 122 0.87 26.00 -7.89
C ALA A 122 1.21 25.65 -9.34
N VAL A 123 2.48 25.42 -9.60
CA VAL A 123 2.97 25.05 -10.92
C VAL A 123 2.80 23.55 -11.11
N LYS A 124 2.25 23.15 -12.23
CA LYS A 124 2.17 21.74 -12.60
C LYS A 124 3.47 21.28 -13.20
N GLY A 125 3.86 20.08 -12.84
CA GLY A 125 5.11 19.51 -13.28
C GLY A 125 5.11 17.99 -13.23
N ARG A 126 6.31 17.42 -13.31
CA ARG A 126 6.52 15.99 -13.17
C ARG A 126 7.75 15.69 -12.33
N MET A 127 7.65 14.65 -11.54
CA MET A 127 8.75 14.04 -10.84
C MET A 127 9.17 12.77 -11.56
N PHE A 128 10.46 12.63 -11.78
CA PHE A 128 11.05 11.47 -12.42
C PHE A 128 12.03 10.79 -11.48
N LEU A 129 11.98 9.46 -11.43
CA LEU A 129 12.98 8.66 -10.75
C LEU A 129 13.85 7.92 -11.77
N SER A 130 15.14 8.06 -11.60
CA SER A 130 16.13 7.34 -12.40
C SER A 130 17.25 6.80 -11.52
N LEU A 131 17.70 5.59 -11.82
CA LEU A 131 18.81 4.97 -11.11
C LEU A 131 20.10 5.17 -11.91
N GLY A 132 21.09 5.75 -11.27
CA GLY A 132 22.40 6.02 -11.83
C GLY A 132 23.49 5.20 -11.18
N ASN A 133 24.30 4.54 -12.01
CA ASN A 133 25.61 4.05 -11.63
C ASN A 133 26.67 5.13 -11.86
N GLU A 134 27.93 4.83 -11.54
CA GLU A 134 29.03 5.78 -11.69
C GLU A 134 29.17 6.33 -13.13
N ALA A 135 28.98 5.51 -14.15
CA ALA A 135 29.09 5.93 -15.54
C ALA A 135 27.94 6.89 -15.93
N GLY A 136 26.70 6.59 -15.56
CA GLY A 136 25.55 7.45 -15.81
C GLY A 136 25.64 8.78 -15.06
N MET A 137 26.09 8.77 -13.82
CA MET A 137 26.30 9.98 -13.02
C MET A 137 27.40 10.88 -13.64
N ARG A 138 28.51 10.30 -14.08
CA ARG A 138 29.59 11.04 -14.75
C ARG A 138 29.09 11.66 -16.05
N GLU A 139 28.29 10.95 -16.82
CA GLU A 139 27.75 11.49 -18.07
C GLU A 139 26.72 12.61 -17.80
N LEU A 140 25.87 12.48 -16.80
CA LEU A 140 24.96 13.56 -16.39
C LEU A 140 25.70 14.83 -16.03
N LEU A 141 26.74 14.74 -15.21
CA LEU A 141 27.56 15.88 -14.81
C LEU A 141 28.30 16.49 -15.99
N SER A 142 28.84 15.67 -16.93
CA SER A 142 29.46 16.16 -18.16
C SER A 142 28.48 16.93 -19.06
N LEU A 143 27.22 16.48 -19.15
CA LEU A 143 26.21 17.21 -19.91
C LEU A 143 25.82 18.51 -19.22
N TRP A 144 25.74 18.50 -17.89
CA TRP A 144 25.52 19.71 -17.10
C TRP A 144 26.60 20.76 -17.34
N GLU A 145 27.88 20.40 -17.23
CA GLU A 145 29.00 21.32 -17.48
C GLU A 145 28.94 21.94 -18.88
N LYS A 146 28.64 21.11 -19.90
CA LYS A 146 28.50 21.63 -21.28
C LYS A 146 27.34 22.60 -21.41
N TRP A 147 26.19 22.27 -20.82
CA TRP A 147 25.01 23.12 -20.86
C TRP A 147 25.25 24.43 -20.08
N ARG A 148 25.83 24.34 -18.88
CA ARG A 148 26.22 25.50 -18.06
C ARG A 148 27.12 26.47 -18.83
N ASP A 149 28.09 25.94 -19.53
CA ASP A 149 29.06 26.73 -20.31
C ASP A 149 28.53 27.14 -21.69
N ASN A 150 27.22 26.98 -21.98
CA ASN A 150 26.62 27.23 -23.29
C ASN A 150 27.25 26.45 -24.46
N LYS A 151 27.88 25.30 -24.21
CA LYS A 151 28.44 24.42 -25.24
C LYS A 151 27.37 23.55 -25.86
N THR A 152 27.58 23.12 -27.10
CA THR A 152 26.66 22.22 -27.80
C THR A 152 26.65 20.84 -27.13
N LEU A 153 25.46 20.36 -26.83
CA LEU A 153 25.27 18.99 -26.32
C LEU A 153 25.45 17.96 -27.45
N PRO A 154 26.01 16.79 -27.15
CA PRO A 154 26.20 15.72 -28.12
C PRO A 154 24.90 15.29 -28.82
N SER A 155 25.03 14.77 -30.05
CA SER A 155 23.90 14.19 -30.78
C SER A 155 23.25 13.04 -29.95
N GLY A 156 21.94 12.95 -29.96
CA GLY A 156 21.16 12.00 -29.16
C GLY A 156 20.95 12.41 -27.69
N LYS A 157 21.65 13.48 -27.21
CA LYS A 157 21.53 13.96 -25.82
C LYS A 157 21.03 15.40 -25.72
N THR A 158 20.60 15.99 -26.82
CA THR A 158 20.11 17.38 -26.89
C THR A 158 18.86 17.66 -26.05
N LYS A 159 18.06 16.64 -25.75
CA LYS A 159 16.89 16.73 -24.89
C LYS A 159 17.23 17.20 -23.46
N TRP A 160 18.47 16.94 -23.00
CA TRP A 160 18.92 17.40 -21.69
C TRP A 160 18.97 18.93 -21.56
N ARG A 161 18.99 19.67 -22.65
CA ARG A 161 18.78 21.12 -22.62
C ARG A 161 17.42 21.48 -22.05
N ASP A 162 16.36 20.81 -22.54
CA ASP A 162 15.01 21.09 -22.10
C ASP A 162 14.79 20.61 -20.65
N VAL A 163 15.44 19.49 -20.29
CA VAL A 163 15.45 19.00 -18.90
C VAL A 163 16.06 20.04 -17.97
N PHE A 164 17.29 20.48 -18.22
CA PHE A 164 17.95 21.48 -17.35
C PHE A 164 17.20 22.81 -17.29
N ASN A 165 16.59 23.25 -18.40
CA ASN A 165 15.79 24.47 -18.42
C ASN A 165 14.55 24.39 -17.51
N GLN A 166 13.92 23.22 -17.42
CA GLN A 166 12.67 23.02 -16.70
C GLN A 166 12.87 22.40 -15.30
N THR A 167 14.09 22.00 -14.94
CA THR A 167 14.36 21.38 -13.64
C THR A 167 14.16 22.39 -12.51
N VAL A 168 13.22 22.08 -11.62
CA VAL A 168 12.98 22.81 -10.37
C VAL A 168 13.95 22.32 -9.31
N GLN A 169 14.07 20.99 -9.20
CA GLN A 169 14.93 20.35 -8.22
C GLN A 169 15.56 19.07 -8.81
N ILE A 170 16.82 18.83 -8.46
CA ILE A 170 17.51 17.57 -8.68
C ILE A 170 18.21 17.13 -7.39
N ARG A 171 17.91 15.93 -6.93
CA ARG A 171 18.43 15.40 -5.67
C ARG A 171 18.43 13.88 -5.69
N ARG A 172 18.98 13.25 -4.69
CA ARG A 172 18.86 11.81 -4.49
C ARG A 172 17.55 11.46 -3.79
N TRP A 173 17.06 10.24 -4.00
CA TRP A 173 16.01 9.64 -3.17
C TRP A 173 16.60 9.38 -1.78
N GLY A 174 15.96 9.93 -0.76
CA GLY A 174 16.44 9.88 0.61
C GLY A 174 15.74 8.84 1.48
N ILE A 175 16.37 8.49 2.59
CA ILE A 175 15.79 7.61 3.60
C ILE A 175 14.54 8.22 4.24
N GLU A 176 14.53 9.53 4.40
CA GLU A 176 13.41 10.24 4.99
C GLU A 176 12.14 10.05 4.15
N GLU A 177 12.23 10.16 2.84
CA GLU A 177 11.12 9.88 1.92
C GLU A 177 10.71 8.41 1.98
N ALA A 178 11.69 7.50 2.02
CA ALA A 178 11.44 6.06 2.09
C ALA A 178 10.69 5.64 3.37
N LEU A 179 10.78 6.42 4.45
CA LEU A 179 10.11 6.17 5.72
C LEU A 179 8.79 6.95 5.86
N ARG A 180 8.77 8.24 5.46
CA ARG A 180 7.60 9.12 5.66
C ARG A 180 6.43 8.75 4.76
N GLU A 181 6.69 8.44 3.48
CA GLU A 181 5.65 8.14 2.50
C GLU A 181 4.78 6.93 2.87
N THR A 182 5.26 6.07 3.74
CA THR A 182 4.58 4.84 4.16
C THR A 182 4.07 4.90 5.60
N GLY A 183 4.33 5.99 6.33
CA GLY A 183 4.06 6.10 7.76
C GLY A 183 4.94 5.20 8.64
N MET A 184 6.04 4.69 8.09
CA MET A 184 6.93 3.79 8.83
C MET A 184 7.63 4.50 9.98
N LEU A 185 7.94 5.78 9.82
CA LEU A 185 8.57 6.58 10.86
C LEU A 185 7.68 6.66 12.11
N ASP A 186 6.42 7.07 11.94
CA ASP A 186 5.44 7.16 13.03
C ASP A 186 5.21 5.78 13.67
N ARG A 187 5.10 4.74 12.83
CA ARG A 187 4.92 3.36 13.31
C ARG A 187 6.07 2.88 14.18
N TRP A 188 7.30 3.21 13.82
CA TRP A 188 8.46 2.84 14.65
C TRP A 188 8.49 3.62 15.97
N GLN A 189 8.14 4.90 15.96
CA GLN A 189 8.01 5.70 17.18
C GLN A 189 6.95 5.10 18.13
N ASP A 190 5.79 4.72 17.60
CA ASP A 190 4.72 4.08 18.37
C ASP A 190 5.17 2.73 18.95
N LEU A 191 5.84 1.90 18.15
CA LEU A 191 6.33 0.58 18.58
C LEU A 191 7.42 0.67 19.64
N LEU A 192 8.19 1.74 19.70
CA LEU A 192 9.26 1.92 20.69
C LEU A 192 8.75 2.39 22.06
N ASN A 193 7.51 2.75 22.17
CA ASN A 193 6.87 3.26 23.39
C ASN A 193 5.97 2.17 24.01
N PRO A 194 6.26 1.42 24.94
CA PRO A 194 7.20 1.11 26.02
C PRO A 194 7.86 -0.28 25.87
N ILE A 195 8.97 -0.41 25.17
CA ILE A 195 9.46 -1.70 24.68
C ILE A 195 10.71 -2.20 25.40
N ASN A 196 10.80 -3.55 25.45
CA ASN A 196 12.03 -4.26 25.69
C ASN A 196 13.03 -4.02 24.54
N PRO A 197 14.22 -3.46 24.79
CA PRO A 197 15.20 -3.15 23.74
C PRO A 197 15.60 -4.34 22.84
N ALA A 198 15.50 -5.56 23.38
CA ALA A 198 15.79 -6.80 22.65
C ALA A 198 14.62 -7.28 21.76
N GLN A 199 13.45 -6.63 21.81
CA GLN A 199 12.33 -7.03 20.97
C GLN A 199 12.64 -6.77 19.50
N ALA A 200 12.44 -7.79 18.69
CA ALA A 200 12.60 -7.68 17.25
C ALA A 200 11.36 -7.02 16.60
N ILE A 201 11.61 -6.02 15.77
CA ILE A 201 10.58 -5.32 15.01
C ILE A 201 10.66 -5.74 13.55
N ARG A 202 9.57 -6.28 13.04
CA ARG A 202 9.43 -6.73 11.64
C ARG A 202 8.97 -5.60 10.76
N PHE A 203 9.50 -5.57 9.52
CA PHE A 203 9.10 -4.62 8.49
C PHE A 203 9.40 -5.19 7.10
N GLN A 204 8.87 -4.54 6.09
CA GLN A 204 9.10 -4.87 4.69
C GLN A 204 9.98 -3.79 4.06
N ILE A 205 10.97 -4.21 3.30
CA ILE A 205 11.81 -3.35 2.47
C ILE A 205 11.31 -3.50 1.04
N GLU A 206 10.68 -2.46 0.49
CA GLU A 206 10.33 -2.39 -0.92
C GLU A 206 11.52 -1.80 -1.68
N LEU A 207 12.04 -2.56 -2.63
CA LEU A 207 13.17 -2.19 -3.46
C LEU A 207 12.69 -1.55 -4.77
N PHE A 208 13.49 -0.69 -5.35
CA PHE A 208 13.24 -0.26 -6.71
C PHE A 208 13.22 -1.45 -7.66
N TYR A 209 12.14 -1.61 -8.40
CA TYR A 209 11.97 -2.75 -9.28
C TYR A 209 12.88 -2.63 -10.50
N ARG A 210 13.84 -3.55 -10.61
CA ARG A 210 14.78 -3.63 -11.73
C ARG A 210 14.20 -4.56 -12.81
N ARG A 211 14.31 -4.17 -14.08
CA ARG A 211 13.86 -5.01 -15.21
C ARG A 211 14.63 -6.31 -15.31
N SER A 212 15.94 -6.27 -15.08
CA SER A 212 16.80 -7.46 -15.07
C SER A 212 16.59 -8.27 -13.80
N GLU A 213 16.31 -9.56 -13.95
CA GLU A 213 16.18 -10.51 -12.84
C GLU A 213 17.49 -10.63 -12.05
N ASP A 214 18.63 -10.69 -12.74
CA ASP A 214 19.94 -10.76 -12.09
C ASP A 214 20.20 -9.56 -11.20
N ARG A 215 19.81 -8.35 -11.64
CA ARG A 215 19.92 -7.14 -10.83
C ARG A 215 18.95 -7.16 -9.63
N ARG A 216 17.73 -7.72 -9.76
CA ARG A 216 16.84 -7.91 -8.62
C ARG A 216 17.46 -8.84 -7.59
N ARG A 217 17.95 -10.00 -8.01
CA ARG A 217 18.66 -10.97 -7.14
C ARG A 217 19.91 -10.35 -6.50
N GLN A 218 20.60 -9.47 -7.21
CA GLN A 218 21.72 -8.75 -6.62
C GLN A 218 21.28 -7.79 -5.53
N SER A 219 20.21 -7.03 -5.74
CA SER A 219 19.62 -6.15 -4.72
C SER A 219 19.19 -6.93 -3.47
N GLU A 220 18.58 -8.11 -3.63
CA GLU A 220 18.23 -9.00 -2.52
C GLU A 220 19.46 -9.45 -1.73
N ARG A 221 20.51 -9.90 -2.42
CA ARG A 221 21.78 -10.28 -1.77
C ARG A 221 22.41 -9.13 -1.02
N ASN A 222 22.37 -7.93 -1.59
CA ASN A 222 22.88 -6.73 -0.94
C ASN A 222 22.15 -6.44 0.36
N VAL A 223 20.81 -6.47 0.33
CA VAL A 223 19.99 -6.27 1.54
C VAL A 223 20.27 -7.37 2.57
N ALA A 224 20.31 -8.64 2.15
CA ALA A 224 20.63 -9.75 3.06
C ALA A 224 22.00 -9.56 3.73
N THR A 225 23.03 -9.18 2.96
CA THR A 225 24.36 -8.93 3.50
C THR A 225 24.35 -7.78 4.52
N LEU A 226 23.63 -6.69 4.23
CA LEU A 226 23.53 -5.53 5.11
C LEU A 226 22.76 -5.81 6.41
N LEU A 227 21.75 -6.68 6.35
CA LEU A 227 21.04 -7.15 7.54
C LEU A 227 21.93 -8.04 8.42
N HIS A 228 22.63 -9.02 7.84
CA HIS A 228 23.46 -9.96 8.60
C HIS A 228 24.71 -9.31 9.25
N SER A 229 25.23 -8.25 8.64
CA SER A 229 26.45 -7.60 9.15
C SER A 229 26.29 -7.00 10.56
N ARG A 230 25.08 -6.83 11.09
CA ARG A 230 24.83 -6.18 12.39
C ARG A 230 23.63 -6.76 13.16
N SER A 231 23.50 -8.06 13.22
CA SER A 231 22.47 -8.75 14.04
C SER A 231 21.00 -8.50 13.60
N GLY A 232 20.79 -8.20 12.34
CA GLY A 232 19.45 -8.23 11.74
C GLY A 232 19.26 -9.52 10.95
N ASP A 233 18.03 -9.99 10.85
CA ASP A 233 17.69 -11.17 10.08
C ASP A 233 16.75 -10.85 8.93
N GLN A 234 16.96 -11.53 7.81
CA GLN A 234 15.95 -11.65 6.77
C GLN A 234 14.94 -12.70 7.20
N LYS A 235 13.75 -12.29 7.58
CA LYS A 235 12.65 -13.21 7.95
C LYS A 235 11.71 -13.41 6.76
N GLY A 236 11.67 -14.62 6.27
CA GLY A 236 10.87 -14.96 5.09
C GLY A 236 11.60 -14.74 3.77
N GLY A 237 10.92 -15.01 2.67
CA GLY A 237 11.47 -14.92 1.32
C GLY A 237 11.61 -13.49 0.80
N ALA A 238 12.41 -13.34 -0.22
CA ALA A 238 12.29 -12.22 -1.14
C ALA A 238 11.20 -12.54 -2.17
N GLY A 239 10.36 -11.57 -2.48
CA GLY A 239 9.29 -11.71 -3.47
C GLY A 239 9.36 -10.62 -4.54
N ALA A 240 9.14 -10.99 -5.79
CA ALA A 240 9.03 -10.05 -6.89
C ALA A 240 7.82 -10.37 -7.77
N LEU A 241 6.86 -9.46 -7.81
CA LEU A 241 5.74 -9.51 -8.73
C LEU A 241 6.05 -8.64 -9.95
N SER A 242 6.67 -9.25 -10.96
CA SER A 242 7.20 -8.57 -12.15
C SER A 242 6.16 -7.77 -12.93
N ILE A 243 4.93 -8.24 -12.96
CA ILE A 243 3.83 -7.62 -13.72
C ILE A 243 3.44 -6.27 -13.14
N MET A 244 3.69 -6.05 -11.84
CA MET A 244 3.33 -4.81 -11.13
C MET A 244 4.53 -4.01 -10.67
N ALA A 245 5.72 -4.39 -11.09
CA ALA A 245 6.96 -3.77 -10.64
C ALA A 245 7.08 -3.72 -9.09
N ILE A 246 6.66 -4.77 -8.40
CA ILE A 246 6.86 -4.94 -6.96
C ILE A 246 8.04 -5.85 -6.72
N HIS A 247 8.94 -5.41 -5.85
CA HIS A 247 10.10 -6.17 -5.40
C HIS A 247 10.33 -5.88 -3.91
N ALA A 248 10.21 -6.86 -3.05
CA ALA A 248 10.26 -6.65 -1.61
C ALA A 248 10.99 -7.77 -0.87
N VAL A 249 11.50 -7.43 0.31
CA VAL A 249 12.19 -8.33 1.26
C VAL A 249 11.59 -8.11 2.64
N LYS A 250 11.25 -9.19 3.35
CA LYS A 250 10.88 -9.11 4.78
C LYS A 250 12.15 -9.03 5.61
N ALA A 251 12.16 -8.12 6.58
CA ALA A 251 13.29 -7.88 7.45
C ALA A 251 12.86 -7.73 8.92
N GLU A 252 13.80 -7.93 9.81
CA GLU A 252 13.63 -7.77 11.25
C GLU A 252 14.86 -7.11 11.84
N LEU A 253 14.67 -6.12 12.71
CA LEU A 253 15.74 -5.47 13.46
C LEU A 253 15.39 -5.36 14.95
N PRO A 254 16.37 -5.43 15.86
CA PRO A 254 16.16 -5.13 17.26
C PRO A 254 15.66 -3.69 17.46
N ALA A 255 14.75 -3.49 18.42
CA ALA A 255 14.19 -2.18 18.75
C ALA A 255 15.27 -1.13 19.05
N GLU A 256 16.37 -1.53 19.70
CA GLU A 256 17.52 -0.66 19.96
C GLU A 256 18.12 -0.07 18.68
N ARG A 257 18.18 -0.85 17.60
CA ARG A 257 18.71 -0.38 16.31
C ARG A 257 17.78 0.63 15.65
N ILE A 258 16.49 0.41 15.78
CA ILE A 258 15.48 1.34 15.25
C ILE A 258 15.50 2.65 16.05
N GLN A 259 15.63 2.57 17.38
CA GLN A 259 15.80 3.76 18.23
C GLN A 259 17.06 4.55 17.86
N GLN A 260 18.16 3.87 17.62
CA GLN A 260 19.40 4.51 17.18
C GLN A 260 19.18 5.26 15.86
N LEU A 261 18.50 4.65 14.88
CA LEU A 261 18.18 5.28 13.61
C LEU A 261 17.31 6.53 13.79
N LEU A 262 16.23 6.44 14.60
CA LEU A 262 15.34 7.58 14.83
C LEU A 262 16.10 8.75 15.43
N ASN A 263 17.00 8.50 16.40
CA ASN A 263 17.85 9.53 16.98
C ASN A 263 18.80 10.16 15.95
N GLU A 264 19.34 9.38 15.03
CA GLU A 264 20.21 9.86 13.95
C GLU A 264 19.45 10.74 12.94
N LEU A 265 18.18 10.38 12.63
CA LEU A 265 17.33 11.19 11.74
C LEU A 265 16.95 12.54 12.35
N GLU A 266 16.79 12.61 13.69
CA GLU A 266 16.48 13.86 14.40
C GLU A 266 17.68 14.79 14.54
N SER A 267 18.92 14.27 14.44
CA SER A 267 20.15 15.00 14.75
C SER A 267 20.70 15.87 13.61
N GLU A 268 19.97 16.10 12.51
CA GLU A 268 20.45 16.77 11.28
C GLU A 268 21.74 16.16 10.70
N SER A 269 22.30 15.14 11.33
CA SER A 269 23.45 14.40 10.85
C SER A 269 22.96 13.36 9.86
N HIS A 270 23.05 13.66 8.58
CA HIS A 270 22.68 12.74 7.49
C HIS A 270 23.63 11.55 7.35
N ASP A 271 24.54 11.35 8.27
CA ASP A 271 25.53 10.28 8.24
C ASP A 271 25.18 9.17 9.23
N THR A 272 24.20 8.35 8.84
CA THR A 272 23.79 7.18 9.62
C THR A 272 24.88 6.09 9.56
N ASP A 273 25.21 5.49 10.71
CA ASP A 273 26.09 4.33 10.76
C ASP A 273 25.43 3.02 10.33
N ILE A 274 24.09 3.02 10.14
CA ILE A 274 23.35 1.84 9.75
C ILE A 274 23.44 1.64 8.25
N GLN A 275 24.23 0.66 7.82
CA GLN A 275 24.53 0.38 6.40
C GLN A 275 23.27 0.13 5.55
N LEU A 276 22.21 -0.45 6.12
CA LEU A 276 20.96 -0.68 5.40
C LEU A 276 20.36 0.63 4.88
N PHE A 277 20.48 1.70 5.63
CA PHE A 277 19.95 3.01 5.25
C PHE A 277 20.86 3.78 4.30
N LYS A 278 22.09 3.30 4.13
CA LYS A 278 23.00 3.77 3.08
C LYS A 278 22.76 3.08 1.73
N PHE A 279 21.93 2.02 1.71
CA PHE A 279 21.65 1.31 0.47
C PHE A 279 20.58 2.03 -0.38
N HIS A 280 21.00 2.67 -1.44
CA HIS A 280 20.16 3.50 -2.29
C HIS A 280 19.19 2.71 -3.20
N GLY A 281 19.18 1.39 -3.10
CA GLY A 281 18.22 0.52 -3.79
C GLY A 281 16.86 0.39 -3.11
N VAL A 282 16.70 0.97 -1.90
CA VAL A 282 15.44 0.94 -1.16
C VAL A 282 14.53 2.05 -1.66
N MET A 283 13.31 1.66 -2.05
CA MET A 283 12.24 2.59 -2.41
C MET A 283 11.46 3.01 -1.17
N TYR A 284 10.99 2.02 -0.38
CA TYR A 284 10.23 2.26 0.83
C TYR A 284 10.58 1.27 1.94
N PHE A 285 10.52 1.74 3.17
CA PHE A 285 10.32 0.90 4.34
C PHE A 285 8.84 0.89 4.67
N ARG A 286 8.26 -0.30 4.80
CA ARG A 286 6.82 -0.44 5.04
C ARG A 286 6.55 -1.18 6.34
N PRO A 287 5.55 -0.75 7.12
CA PRO A 287 5.07 -1.54 8.24
C PRO A 287 4.65 -2.91 7.75
N THR A 288 4.91 -3.93 8.54
CA THR A 288 4.31 -5.25 8.37
C THR A 288 3.59 -5.63 9.65
N GLY A 289 2.43 -6.18 9.50
CA GLY A 289 1.66 -6.78 10.57
C GLY A 289 1.07 -8.07 10.08
N GLN A 290 0.05 -8.51 10.77
CA GLN A 290 -0.78 -9.62 10.38
C GLN A 290 -2.17 -9.10 10.02
N SER A 291 -2.75 -9.71 9.00
CA SER A 291 -4.18 -9.55 8.77
C SER A 291 -4.92 -10.16 9.95
N LEU A 292 -5.74 -9.35 10.59
CA LEU A 292 -6.56 -9.81 11.69
C LEU A 292 -8.00 -9.98 11.19
N ALA A 293 -8.50 -11.19 11.34
CA ALA A 293 -9.92 -11.47 11.31
C ALA A 293 -10.43 -11.34 12.76
N VAL A 294 -11.18 -10.30 13.03
CA VAL A 294 -11.79 -10.12 14.36
C VAL A 294 -13.20 -10.66 14.29
N THR A 295 -13.45 -11.74 15.06
CA THR A 295 -14.81 -12.21 15.35
C THR A 295 -15.20 -11.79 16.74
N GLU A 296 -16.29 -11.06 16.87
CA GLU A 296 -16.93 -10.88 18.17
C GLU A 296 -17.68 -12.16 18.53
N ASP A 297 -17.62 -12.57 19.80
CA ASP A 297 -18.42 -13.66 20.32
C ASP A 297 -19.87 -13.15 20.51
N GLY A 298 -20.65 -13.20 19.44
CA GLY A 298 -22.09 -13.00 19.51
C GLY A 298 -22.81 -14.29 19.89
N GLU A 299 -23.89 -14.19 20.69
CA GLU A 299 -24.80 -15.31 20.87
C GLU A 299 -25.46 -15.60 19.51
N GLY A 300 -25.30 -16.85 19.03
CA GLY A 300 -25.91 -17.28 17.79
C GLY A 300 -27.44 -17.21 17.91
N VAL A 301 -28.11 -16.63 16.94
CA VAL A 301 -29.54 -16.63 16.83
C VAL A 301 -29.96 -17.91 16.10
N ASP A 302 -30.84 -18.73 16.72
CA ASP A 302 -31.49 -19.85 16.03
C ASP A 302 -32.44 -19.28 14.98
N THR A 303 -32.01 -19.27 13.73
CA THR A 303 -32.81 -18.80 12.59
C THR A 303 -33.21 -19.99 11.73
N GLU A 304 -34.48 -20.06 11.33
CA GLU A 304 -34.92 -21.03 10.33
C GLU A 304 -34.20 -20.77 9.00
N ILE A 305 -33.50 -21.78 8.51
CA ILE A 305 -32.74 -21.68 7.27
C ILE A 305 -33.65 -22.09 6.12
N ALA A 306 -33.83 -21.19 5.17
CA ALA A 306 -34.57 -21.47 3.96
C ALA A 306 -33.84 -22.54 3.11
N GLU A 307 -34.56 -23.61 2.78
CA GLU A 307 -34.09 -24.61 1.83
C GLU A 307 -34.10 -24.01 0.41
N GLY A 308 -32.96 -23.99 -0.28
CA GLY A 308 -32.86 -23.54 -1.65
C GLY A 308 -32.03 -24.51 -2.48
N VAL A 309 -32.40 -24.67 -3.74
CA VAL A 309 -31.62 -25.48 -4.70
C VAL A 309 -30.39 -24.70 -5.14
N VAL A 310 -29.23 -25.36 -5.10
CA VAL A 310 -27.96 -24.82 -5.55
C VAL A 310 -27.56 -25.53 -6.84
N ASP A 311 -27.88 -24.93 -7.97
CA ASP A 311 -27.70 -25.53 -9.31
C ASP A 311 -26.84 -24.70 -10.26
N LEU A 312 -26.44 -23.49 -9.84
CA LEU A 312 -25.70 -22.58 -10.69
C LEU A 312 -24.21 -22.48 -10.27
N PRO A 313 -23.29 -22.26 -11.22
CA PRO A 313 -21.87 -22.12 -10.92
C PRO A 313 -21.58 -20.87 -10.08
N PRO A 314 -20.47 -20.85 -9.32
CA PRO A 314 -20.12 -19.74 -8.46
C PRO A 314 -19.82 -18.47 -9.28
N ILE A 315 -20.28 -17.32 -8.80
CA ILE A 315 -19.92 -15.99 -9.29
C ILE A 315 -19.23 -15.15 -8.21
N ALA A 316 -19.32 -15.61 -6.97
CA ALA A 316 -18.67 -14.98 -5.82
C ALA A 316 -17.62 -15.91 -5.23
N ALA A 317 -16.48 -15.34 -4.84
CA ALA A 317 -15.42 -16.02 -4.12
C ALA A 317 -15.16 -15.34 -2.77
N ILE A 318 -14.69 -16.13 -1.81
CA ILE A 318 -14.25 -15.66 -0.50
C ILE A 318 -12.77 -16.05 -0.33
N LEU A 319 -11.93 -15.07 -0.07
CA LEU A 319 -10.53 -15.25 0.35
C LEU A 319 -10.44 -14.92 1.83
N ASP A 320 -10.40 -15.95 2.68
CA ASP A 320 -10.54 -15.80 4.13
C ASP A 320 -9.90 -17.00 4.86
N GLY A 321 -10.26 -17.23 6.10
CA GLY A 321 -10.01 -18.49 6.81
C GLY A 321 -10.90 -19.64 6.33
N VAL A 322 -10.70 -20.82 6.92
CA VAL A 322 -11.46 -22.03 6.57
C VAL A 322 -12.85 -22.01 7.22
N PRO A 323 -13.94 -22.00 6.45
CA PRO A 323 -15.29 -22.06 7.01
C PRO A 323 -15.65 -23.45 7.52
N ASN A 324 -16.66 -23.52 8.39
CA ASN A 324 -17.30 -24.80 8.75
C ASN A 324 -18.28 -25.22 7.64
N VAL A 325 -17.79 -25.92 6.64
CA VAL A 325 -18.56 -26.36 5.46
C VAL A 325 -19.72 -27.32 5.83
N GLN A 326 -19.68 -27.93 7.01
CA GLN A 326 -20.74 -28.82 7.51
C GLN A 326 -21.77 -28.10 8.40
N HIS A 327 -21.57 -26.79 8.62
CA HIS A 327 -22.59 -25.99 9.32
C HIS A 327 -23.93 -26.08 8.59
N GLN A 328 -25.03 -26.23 9.32
CA GLN A 328 -26.36 -26.43 8.72
C GLN A 328 -26.73 -25.37 7.66
N ALA A 329 -26.34 -24.13 7.88
CA ALA A 329 -26.56 -23.03 6.94
C ALA A 329 -25.71 -23.09 5.67
N LEU A 330 -24.58 -23.79 5.68
CA LEU A 330 -23.57 -23.76 4.61
C LEU A 330 -23.42 -25.09 3.88
N LYS A 331 -23.98 -26.15 4.43
CA LYS A 331 -23.87 -27.51 3.88
C LYS A 331 -24.41 -27.57 2.44
N GLY A 332 -23.55 -28.00 1.51
CA GLY A 332 -23.87 -28.11 0.09
C GLY A 332 -23.89 -26.78 -0.68
N ARG A 333 -23.50 -25.65 -0.04
CA ARG A 333 -23.50 -24.31 -0.66
C ARG A 333 -22.11 -23.76 -0.96
N LEU A 334 -21.05 -24.42 -0.45
CA LEU A 334 -19.68 -23.97 -0.60
C LEU A 334 -18.88 -24.94 -1.48
N LEU A 335 -18.08 -24.37 -2.37
CA LEU A 335 -17.03 -25.07 -3.11
C LEU A 335 -15.68 -24.67 -2.47
N LEU A 336 -15.20 -25.51 -1.54
CA LEU A 336 -13.93 -25.30 -0.84
C LEU A 336 -12.77 -25.83 -1.71
N ASP A 337 -11.88 -24.94 -2.08
CA ASP A 337 -10.61 -25.26 -2.76
C ASP A 337 -9.43 -24.92 -1.83
N ASP A 338 -8.80 -25.93 -1.26
CA ASP A 338 -7.73 -25.79 -0.26
C ASP A 338 -6.43 -26.45 -0.74
N PRO A 339 -5.72 -25.83 -1.70
CA PRO A 339 -4.52 -26.43 -2.29
C PRO A 339 -3.34 -26.57 -1.32
N ASP A 340 -3.35 -25.81 -0.24
CA ASP A 340 -2.29 -25.79 0.78
C ASP A 340 -2.63 -26.61 2.02
N ASN A 341 -3.79 -27.29 2.01
CA ASN A 341 -4.27 -28.11 3.14
C ASN A 341 -4.32 -27.34 4.48
N LEU A 342 -4.70 -26.07 4.42
CA LEU A 342 -4.83 -25.22 5.62
C LEU A 342 -5.90 -25.77 6.57
N SER A 343 -6.93 -26.39 6.03
CA SER A 343 -8.01 -27.01 6.81
C SER A 343 -7.54 -27.98 7.88
N ALA A 344 -6.39 -28.62 7.68
CA ALA A 344 -5.80 -29.55 8.64
C ALA A 344 -5.29 -28.87 9.92
N GLN A 345 -5.07 -27.56 9.90
CA GLN A 345 -4.56 -26.78 11.02
C GLN A 345 -5.69 -26.21 11.90
N TYR A 346 -6.94 -26.24 11.41
CA TYR A 346 -8.10 -25.66 12.05
C TYR A 346 -8.78 -26.63 13.01
N GLN A 347 -9.02 -26.17 14.22
CA GLN A 347 -9.99 -26.76 15.14
C GLN A 347 -11.41 -26.24 14.81
N PRO A 348 -12.48 -26.90 15.28
CA PRO A 348 -13.83 -26.40 15.04
C PRO A 348 -14.06 -24.95 15.50
N GLY A 349 -13.49 -24.56 16.63
CA GLY A 349 -13.62 -23.21 17.20
C GLY A 349 -12.87 -22.14 16.45
N ASP A 350 -11.87 -22.49 15.62
CA ASP A 350 -11.06 -21.53 14.86
C ASP A 350 -11.76 -21.05 13.57
N ARG A 351 -12.86 -21.71 13.18
CA ARG A 351 -13.53 -21.49 11.88
C ARG A 351 -14.59 -20.38 11.91
N LYS A 352 -14.57 -19.52 12.91
CA LYS A 352 -15.63 -18.53 13.14
C LYS A 352 -15.72 -17.50 12.02
N HIS A 353 -14.61 -16.84 11.70
CA HIS A 353 -14.61 -15.74 10.74
C HIS A 353 -14.96 -16.20 9.32
N GLY A 354 -14.29 -17.21 8.79
CA GLY A 354 -14.61 -17.77 7.48
C GLY A 354 -16.06 -18.29 7.39
N THR A 355 -16.60 -18.85 8.49
CA THR A 355 -18.00 -19.29 8.56
C THR A 355 -18.96 -18.11 8.52
N ALA A 356 -18.69 -17.04 9.28
CA ALA A 356 -19.51 -15.83 9.30
C ALA A 356 -19.53 -15.16 7.92
N MET A 357 -18.38 -14.99 7.30
CA MET A 357 -18.28 -14.40 5.95
C MET A 357 -19.01 -15.26 4.91
N ALA A 358 -18.84 -16.57 4.96
CA ALA A 358 -19.57 -17.48 4.07
C ALA A 358 -21.09 -17.39 4.27
N SER A 359 -21.56 -17.32 5.53
CA SER A 359 -22.97 -17.17 5.85
C SER A 359 -23.55 -15.87 5.28
N LEU A 360 -22.86 -14.73 5.49
CA LEU A 360 -23.29 -13.44 4.95
C LEU A 360 -23.36 -13.42 3.42
N VAL A 361 -22.39 -14.03 2.74
CA VAL A 361 -22.40 -14.10 1.28
C VAL A 361 -23.52 -15.01 0.75
N VAL A 362 -23.82 -16.12 1.46
CA VAL A 362 -24.87 -17.08 1.04
C VAL A 362 -26.26 -16.57 1.36
N HIS A 363 -26.48 -16.03 2.56
CA HIS A 363 -27.80 -15.74 3.10
C HIS A 363 -28.11 -14.25 3.24
N GLY A 364 -27.10 -13.37 3.18
CA GLY A 364 -27.26 -11.97 3.58
C GLY A 364 -27.44 -11.83 5.10
N GLU A 365 -28.13 -10.78 5.52
CA GLU A 365 -28.46 -10.53 6.93
C GLU A 365 -29.60 -11.46 7.37
N MET A 366 -29.27 -12.48 8.16
CA MET A 366 -30.24 -13.50 8.59
C MET A 366 -31.22 -12.97 9.63
N ALA A 367 -30.88 -11.93 10.38
CA ALA A 367 -31.79 -11.35 11.39
C ALA A 367 -33.04 -10.72 10.77
N ASP A 368 -32.98 -10.27 9.53
CA ASP A 368 -34.10 -9.67 8.81
C ASP A 368 -35.12 -10.70 8.30
N GLY A 369 -34.82 -12.01 8.38
CA GLY A 369 -35.74 -13.13 8.13
C GLY A 369 -36.34 -13.19 6.71
N GLN A 370 -35.84 -12.41 5.75
CA GLN A 370 -36.47 -12.22 4.44
C GLN A 370 -35.60 -12.56 3.22
N ALA A 371 -34.32 -12.87 3.40
CA ALA A 371 -33.43 -13.12 2.29
C ALA A 371 -33.45 -14.58 1.84
N ASP A 372 -33.84 -14.85 0.60
CA ASP A 372 -33.62 -16.15 -0.02
C ASP A 372 -32.09 -16.37 -0.19
N PRO A 373 -31.57 -17.55 0.17
CA PRO A 373 -30.16 -17.85 -0.01
C PRO A 373 -29.78 -17.85 -1.50
N LEU A 374 -28.53 -17.52 -1.79
CA LEU A 374 -28.02 -17.55 -3.16
C LEU A 374 -28.28 -18.92 -3.81
N PRO A 375 -28.89 -18.97 -5.02
CA PRO A 375 -29.09 -20.21 -5.77
C PRO A 375 -27.80 -20.69 -6.47
N ARG A 376 -26.64 -20.35 -5.91
CA ARG A 376 -25.32 -20.61 -6.47
C ARG A 376 -24.37 -21.13 -5.40
N LEU A 377 -23.43 -21.94 -5.83
CA LEU A 377 -22.25 -22.22 -4.99
C LEU A 377 -21.44 -20.94 -4.76
N VAL A 378 -20.86 -20.82 -3.58
CA VAL A 378 -19.86 -19.81 -3.28
C VAL A 378 -18.49 -20.51 -3.23
N TYR A 379 -17.54 -20.00 -4.01
CA TYR A 379 -16.19 -20.52 -4.03
C TYR A 379 -15.42 -19.97 -2.83
N VAL A 380 -14.75 -20.84 -2.09
CA VAL A 380 -13.93 -20.45 -0.94
C VAL A 380 -12.52 -20.98 -1.13
N LEU A 381 -11.53 -20.09 -1.08
CA LEU A 381 -10.13 -20.45 -1.08
C LEU A 381 -9.49 -19.89 0.19
N PRO A 382 -9.13 -20.76 1.15
CA PRO A 382 -8.48 -20.33 2.39
C PRO A 382 -7.11 -19.72 2.13
N ILE A 383 -6.84 -18.58 2.77
CA ILE A 383 -5.56 -17.88 2.70
C ILE A 383 -4.92 -17.67 4.07
N MET A 384 -5.66 -17.94 5.15
CA MET A 384 -5.22 -17.82 6.53
C MET A 384 -5.14 -19.17 7.22
N GLN A 385 -4.45 -19.20 8.34
CA GLN A 385 -4.35 -20.33 9.27
C GLN A 385 -4.39 -19.82 10.71
N PRO A 386 -4.80 -20.64 11.69
CA PRO A 386 -4.73 -20.28 13.10
C PRO A 386 -3.29 -20.18 13.58
N ASP A 387 -2.95 -19.14 14.36
CA ASP A 387 -1.64 -19.02 15.00
C ASP A 387 -1.56 -19.95 16.24
N PRO A 388 -0.72 -20.99 16.20
CA PRO A 388 -0.58 -21.92 17.32
C PRO A 388 0.07 -21.25 18.56
N HIS A 389 0.71 -20.11 18.40
CA HIS A 389 1.39 -19.37 19.48
C HIS A 389 0.50 -18.29 20.11
N SER A 390 -0.61 -17.95 19.48
CA SER A 390 -1.60 -17.02 20.02
C SER A 390 -2.56 -17.74 20.98
N MET A 391 -2.83 -17.13 22.15
CA MET A 391 -3.74 -17.71 23.15
C MET A 391 -5.16 -18.01 22.61
N ASN A 392 -5.63 -17.16 21.72
CA ASN A 392 -6.97 -17.29 21.07
C ASN A 392 -6.88 -17.92 19.69
N ARG A 393 -5.71 -18.41 19.27
CA ARG A 393 -5.47 -19.00 17.95
C ARG A 393 -5.95 -18.12 16.80
N SER A 394 -5.67 -16.80 16.90
CA SER A 394 -6.08 -15.82 15.89
C SER A 394 -5.66 -16.26 14.49
N GLU A 395 -6.56 -16.10 13.53
CA GLU A 395 -6.26 -16.40 12.14
C GLU A 395 -5.27 -15.38 11.56
N HIS A 396 -4.28 -15.86 10.83
CA HIS A 396 -3.27 -15.04 10.19
C HIS A 396 -2.81 -15.64 8.87
N VAL A 397 -2.25 -14.83 7.98
CA VAL A 397 -1.52 -15.33 6.79
C VAL A 397 -0.17 -15.88 7.24
N PRO A 398 0.27 -17.06 6.77
CA PRO A 398 1.57 -17.62 7.16
C PRO A 398 2.71 -16.60 7.03
N ASP A 399 3.55 -16.50 8.07
CA ASP A 399 4.61 -15.47 8.17
C ASP A 399 5.65 -15.54 7.04
N GLU A 400 5.88 -16.72 6.50
CA GLU A 400 6.87 -16.99 5.46
C GLU A 400 6.43 -16.50 4.07
N VAL A 401 5.13 -16.20 3.91
CA VAL A 401 4.54 -15.84 2.62
C VAL A 401 4.15 -14.36 2.61
N PHE A 402 4.39 -13.68 1.50
CA PHE A 402 3.84 -12.34 1.30
C PHE A 402 2.32 -12.41 1.05
N PHE A 403 1.57 -11.48 1.63
CA PHE A 403 0.13 -11.37 1.38
C PHE A 403 -0.16 -11.27 -0.12
N GLU A 404 0.64 -10.48 -0.79
CA GLU A 404 0.54 -10.22 -2.21
C GLU A 404 0.71 -11.51 -3.04
N ASP A 405 1.69 -12.35 -2.70
CA ASP A 405 1.91 -13.61 -3.39
C ASP A 405 0.76 -14.58 -3.17
N ARG A 406 0.24 -14.64 -1.93
CA ARG A 406 -0.87 -15.50 -1.56
C ARG A 406 -2.13 -15.15 -2.35
N ILE A 407 -2.48 -13.86 -2.37
CA ILE A 407 -3.65 -13.36 -3.11
C ILE A 407 -3.47 -13.53 -4.62
N ALA A 408 -2.30 -13.18 -5.15
CA ALA A 408 -2.01 -13.33 -6.58
C ALA A 408 -2.11 -14.80 -7.03
N ARG A 409 -1.63 -15.75 -6.22
CA ARG A 409 -1.72 -17.18 -6.47
C ARG A 409 -3.18 -17.65 -6.42
N ALA A 410 -3.93 -17.23 -5.39
CA ALA A 410 -5.33 -17.59 -5.23
C ALA A 410 -6.17 -17.17 -6.44
N VAL A 411 -6.03 -15.92 -6.89
CA VAL A 411 -6.79 -15.41 -8.03
C VAL A 411 -6.34 -16.07 -9.34
N ARG A 412 -5.04 -16.25 -9.57
CA ARG A 412 -4.58 -16.98 -10.76
C ARG A 412 -5.11 -18.40 -10.81
N ARG A 413 -5.18 -19.11 -9.68
CA ARG A 413 -5.74 -20.45 -9.60
C ARG A 413 -7.22 -20.48 -10.03
N MET A 414 -8.01 -19.46 -9.70
CA MET A 414 -9.40 -19.35 -10.14
C MET A 414 -9.50 -19.26 -11.67
N PHE A 415 -8.67 -18.47 -12.33
CA PHE A 415 -8.81 -18.10 -13.74
C PHE A 415 -7.84 -18.78 -14.70
N GLU A 416 -6.65 -19.14 -14.25
CA GLU A 416 -5.60 -19.73 -15.08
C GLU A 416 -5.29 -21.19 -14.70
N GLY A 417 -5.65 -21.60 -13.47
CA GLY A 417 -5.25 -22.87 -12.90
C GLY A 417 -3.87 -22.83 -12.25
N GLU A 418 -3.37 -23.98 -11.83
CA GLU A 418 -2.08 -24.11 -11.18
C GLU A 418 -1.40 -25.44 -11.52
N GLY A 419 -0.18 -25.40 -12.06
CA GLY A 419 0.51 -26.59 -12.52
C GLY A 419 -0.28 -27.31 -13.61
N ALA A 420 -0.67 -28.57 -13.35
CA ALA A 420 -1.52 -29.36 -14.25
C ALA A 420 -3.03 -29.16 -13.98
N ALA A 421 -3.40 -28.47 -12.90
CA ALA A 421 -4.81 -28.24 -12.57
C ALA A 421 -5.39 -27.10 -13.42
N PRO A 422 -6.56 -27.28 -14.05
CA PRO A 422 -7.21 -26.24 -14.83
C PRO A 422 -7.72 -25.10 -13.93
N ALA A 423 -8.23 -24.01 -14.54
CA ALA A 423 -8.92 -22.94 -13.85
C ALA A 423 -10.06 -23.50 -12.99
N GLN A 424 -10.06 -23.17 -11.70
CA GLN A 424 -10.98 -23.77 -10.73
C GLN A 424 -12.33 -23.06 -10.66
N ALA A 425 -12.37 -21.74 -10.91
CA ALA A 425 -13.59 -20.95 -10.80
C ALA A 425 -13.59 -19.76 -11.79
N PRO A 426 -13.56 -20.00 -13.11
CA PRO A 426 -13.42 -18.94 -14.11
C PRO A 426 -14.67 -18.06 -14.26
N THR A 427 -15.77 -18.41 -13.60
CA THR A 427 -17.04 -17.65 -13.60
C THR A 427 -17.14 -16.61 -12.50
N ILE A 428 -16.14 -16.49 -11.63
CA ILE A 428 -16.13 -15.51 -10.55
C ILE A 428 -16.10 -14.08 -11.12
N CYS A 429 -16.98 -13.23 -10.58
CA CYS A 429 -17.07 -11.80 -10.89
C CYS A 429 -16.80 -10.92 -9.66
N VAL A 430 -17.03 -11.46 -8.45
CA VAL A 430 -16.86 -10.73 -7.19
C VAL A 430 -16.01 -11.55 -6.24
N ILE A 431 -15.06 -10.91 -5.59
CA ILE A 431 -14.18 -11.54 -4.59
C ILE A 431 -14.32 -10.77 -3.28
N ASN A 432 -14.78 -11.44 -2.24
CA ASN A 432 -14.79 -10.90 -0.89
C ASN A 432 -13.41 -11.08 -0.24
N LEU A 433 -12.91 -10.00 0.38
CA LEU A 433 -11.66 -9.95 1.11
C LEU A 433 -11.88 -9.14 2.39
N SER A 434 -12.53 -9.76 3.39
CA SER A 434 -12.90 -9.11 4.66
C SER A 434 -11.76 -9.10 5.67
N ILE A 435 -10.54 -8.87 5.20
CA ILE A 435 -9.33 -8.81 6.02
C ILE A 435 -8.56 -7.52 5.73
N GLY A 436 -7.85 -7.03 6.74
CA GLY A 436 -6.99 -5.87 6.63
C GLY A 436 -5.79 -6.00 7.58
N ASP A 437 -4.74 -5.25 7.31
CA ASP A 437 -3.55 -5.22 8.17
C ASP A 437 -3.56 -3.97 9.06
N PRO A 438 -3.83 -4.09 10.38
CA PRO A 438 -3.85 -2.95 11.30
C PRO A 438 -2.53 -2.19 11.38
N SER A 439 -1.44 -2.83 11.00
CA SER A 439 -0.12 -2.21 10.97
C SER A 439 0.16 -1.43 9.70
N ARG A 440 -0.74 -1.46 8.70
CA ARG A 440 -0.59 -0.77 7.41
C ARG A 440 -1.71 0.23 7.17
N PRO A 441 -1.81 1.32 7.97
CA PRO A 441 -2.72 2.40 7.65
C PRO A 441 -2.30 3.09 6.35
N PHE A 442 -3.26 3.48 5.54
CA PHE A 442 -2.99 4.27 4.35
C PHE A 442 -2.57 5.70 4.71
N ILE A 443 -1.36 6.08 4.36
CA ILE A 443 -0.82 7.44 4.62
C ILE A 443 -0.82 8.27 3.33
N HIS A 444 0.10 8.02 2.42
CA HIS A 444 0.25 8.77 1.17
C HIS A 444 0.34 7.85 -0.05
N THR A 445 1.02 6.73 0.08
CA THR A 445 1.35 5.84 -1.04
C THR A 445 0.60 4.52 -0.93
N PRO A 446 -0.13 4.07 -1.98
CA PRO A 446 -0.80 2.78 -1.97
C PRO A 446 0.17 1.63 -1.66
N SER A 447 -0.29 0.69 -0.86
CA SER A 447 0.48 -0.50 -0.51
C SER A 447 0.69 -1.40 -1.74
N PRO A 448 1.70 -2.28 -1.72
CA PRO A 448 1.83 -3.33 -2.72
C PRO A 448 0.57 -4.18 -2.85
N TRP A 449 -0.12 -4.42 -1.73
CA TRP A 449 -1.35 -5.20 -1.70
C TRP A 449 -2.50 -4.50 -2.45
N ALA A 450 -2.75 -3.21 -2.19
CA ALA A 450 -3.74 -2.43 -2.92
C ALA A 450 -3.46 -2.37 -4.44
N ARG A 451 -2.20 -2.10 -4.81
CA ARG A 451 -1.76 -2.12 -6.21
C ARG A 451 -1.99 -3.48 -6.87
N LEU A 452 -1.82 -4.58 -6.12
CA LEU A 452 -2.13 -5.93 -6.60
C LEU A 452 -3.61 -6.10 -6.88
N LEU A 453 -4.49 -5.68 -5.97
CA LEU A 453 -5.95 -5.77 -6.17
C LEU A 453 -6.38 -4.98 -7.41
N ASP A 454 -5.84 -3.78 -7.60
CA ASP A 454 -6.10 -2.96 -8.78
C ASP A 454 -5.74 -3.66 -10.08
N TRP A 455 -4.56 -4.27 -10.11
CA TRP A 455 -4.10 -5.02 -11.27
C TRP A 455 -4.93 -6.28 -11.53
N LEU A 456 -5.24 -7.05 -10.48
CA LEU A 456 -6.06 -8.26 -10.59
C LEU A 456 -7.47 -7.93 -11.08
N SER A 457 -8.08 -6.86 -10.55
CA SER A 457 -9.38 -6.35 -10.99
C SER A 457 -9.38 -6.01 -12.47
N TRP A 458 -8.34 -5.30 -12.92
CA TRP A 458 -8.20 -4.95 -14.33
C TRP A 458 -7.98 -6.17 -15.23
N LYS A 459 -7.09 -7.09 -14.82
CA LYS A 459 -6.71 -8.25 -15.62
C LYS A 459 -7.85 -9.25 -15.78
N TYR A 460 -8.49 -9.63 -14.68
CA TYR A 460 -9.51 -10.68 -14.66
C TYR A 460 -10.94 -10.17 -14.71
N ARG A 461 -11.11 -8.84 -14.72
CA ARG A 461 -12.44 -8.20 -14.73
C ARG A 461 -13.30 -8.62 -13.53
N VAL A 462 -12.68 -8.68 -12.37
CA VAL A 462 -13.32 -8.99 -11.09
C VAL A 462 -13.41 -7.76 -10.20
N LEU A 463 -14.43 -7.74 -9.36
CA LEU A 463 -14.62 -6.71 -8.34
C LEU A 463 -14.20 -7.28 -7.00
N PHE A 464 -13.24 -6.63 -6.33
CA PHE A 464 -12.95 -6.91 -4.93
C PHE A 464 -13.87 -6.09 -4.02
N CYS A 465 -14.46 -6.75 -3.02
CA CYS A 465 -15.11 -6.12 -1.88
C CYS A 465 -14.16 -6.28 -0.69
N VAL A 466 -13.61 -5.18 -0.20
CA VAL A 466 -12.60 -5.18 0.87
C VAL A 466 -13.10 -4.45 2.11
N SER A 467 -12.69 -4.90 3.28
CA SER A 467 -12.96 -4.21 4.54
C SER A 467 -12.16 -2.91 4.64
N ALA A 468 -12.78 -1.84 5.14
CA ALA A 468 -12.06 -0.61 5.48
C ALA A 468 -11.02 -0.81 6.60
N GLY A 469 -11.13 -1.91 7.32
CA GLY A 469 -10.27 -2.33 8.42
C GLY A 469 -10.90 -2.10 9.79
N ASN A 470 -10.38 -2.84 10.76
CA ASN A 470 -10.78 -2.78 12.16
C ASN A 470 -9.63 -2.27 13.02
N TYR A 471 -9.91 -1.28 13.86
CA TYR A 471 -8.97 -0.81 14.88
C TYR A 471 -9.39 -1.38 16.23
N PRO A 472 -8.55 -2.23 16.85
CA PRO A 472 -8.87 -2.83 18.15
C PRO A 472 -8.67 -1.86 19.31
N GLU A 473 -7.97 -0.72 19.09
CA GLU A 473 -7.71 0.23 20.15
C GLU A 473 -8.98 0.98 20.57
N ALA A 474 -9.14 1.14 21.89
CA ALA A 474 -10.22 1.92 22.46
C ALA A 474 -10.15 3.40 22.02
N ILE A 475 -11.30 4.04 21.91
CA ILE A 475 -11.37 5.48 21.71
C ILE A 475 -11.27 6.16 23.08
N ASP A 476 -10.23 6.99 23.27
CA ASP A 476 -10.17 7.83 24.46
C ASP A 476 -11.17 8.98 24.32
N ILE A 477 -12.21 8.95 25.14
CA ILE A 477 -13.25 9.98 25.16
C ILE A 477 -12.94 11.14 26.10
N ALA A 478 -11.82 11.11 26.80
CA ALA A 478 -11.33 12.20 27.69
C ALA A 478 -12.39 12.70 28.71
N LEU A 479 -13.34 11.86 29.08
CA LEU A 479 -14.37 12.13 30.10
C LEU A 479 -14.48 10.96 31.07
N SER A 480 -14.85 11.24 32.33
CA SER A 480 -15.28 10.15 33.21
C SER A 480 -16.58 9.51 32.72
N GLY A 481 -16.79 8.23 33.02
CA GLY A 481 -18.04 7.55 32.66
C GLY A 481 -19.29 8.28 33.21
N THR A 482 -19.20 8.86 34.42
CA THR A 482 -20.30 9.63 35.05
C THR A 482 -20.60 10.90 34.28
N ASP A 483 -19.58 11.64 33.87
CA ASP A 483 -19.74 12.90 33.13
C ASP A 483 -20.29 12.63 31.74
N TYR A 484 -19.82 11.56 31.09
CA TYR A 484 -20.32 11.14 29.78
C TYR A 484 -21.81 10.75 29.85
N LEU A 485 -22.21 9.95 30.83
CA LEU A 485 -23.59 9.53 31.01
C LEU A 485 -24.55 10.69 31.32
N ALA A 486 -24.05 11.79 31.92
CA ALA A 486 -24.82 12.99 32.18
C ALA A 486 -25.11 13.84 30.93
N LEU A 487 -24.43 13.57 29.81
CA LEU A 487 -24.68 14.27 28.54
C LEU A 487 -26.01 13.83 27.93
N THR A 488 -26.66 14.75 27.22
CA THR A 488 -27.77 14.41 26.31
C THR A 488 -27.26 13.65 25.09
N ASP A 489 -28.06 12.81 24.46
CA ASP A 489 -27.65 11.99 23.33
C ASP A 489 -27.00 12.80 22.18
N PRO A 490 -27.51 13.95 21.73
CA PRO A 490 -26.83 14.76 20.73
C PRO A 490 -25.44 15.25 21.17
N LYS A 491 -25.25 15.54 22.48
CA LYS A 491 -23.95 15.95 23.01
C LYS A 491 -22.98 14.79 23.15
N LYS A 492 -23.47 13.58 23.44
CA LYS A 492 -22.65 12.35 23.42
C LYS A 492 -22.07 12.13 22.04
N VAL A 493 -22.93 12.14 20.99
CA VAL A 493 -22.52 11.98 19.59
C VAL A 493 -21.50 13.04 19.19
N GLU A 494 -21.79 14.33 19.46
CA GLU A 494 -20.87 15.42 19.15
C GLU A 494 -19.50 15.25 19.84
N HIS A 495 -19.51 14.84 21.10
CA HIS A 495 -18.30 14.65 21.88
C HIS A 495 -17.46 13.48 21.34
N VAL A 496 -18.09 12.32 21.11
CA VAL A 496 -17.40 11.13 20.57
C VAL A 496 -16.83 11.43 19.18
N LEU A 497 -17.58 12.09 18.29
CA LEU A 497 -17.07 12.45 16.96
C LEU A 497 -15.85 13.40 17.05
N LYS A 498 -15.82 14.34 18.00
CA LYS A 498 -14.64 15.20 18.24
C LYS A 498 -13.44 14.40 18.73
N CYS A 499 -13.65 13.43 19.62
CA CYS A 499 -12.59 12.55 20.10
C CYS A 499 -12.05 11.65 18.98
N ILE A 500 -12.93 11.07 18.16
CA ILE A 500 -12.52 10.31 16.97
C ILE A 500 -11.71 11.20 16.02
N GLN A 501 -12.18 12.41 15.75
CA GLN A 501 -11.48 13.36 14.88
C GLN A 501 -10.08 13.71 15.40
N ALA A 502 -9.93 13.89 16.71
CA ALA A 502 -8.63 14.14 17.33
C ALA A 502 -7.66 12.94 17.21
N GLN A 503 -8.19 11.73 17.07
CA GLN A 503 -7.43 10.47 16.96
C GLN A 503 -7.37 9.91 15.53
N LEU A 504 -7.80 10.69 14.52
CA LEU A 504 -7.85 10.25 13.12
C LEU A 504 -6.49 9.86 12.52
N SER A 505 -5.40 10.44 13.01
CA SER A 505 -4.04 10.09 12.54
C SER A 505 -3.74 8.59 12.69
N GLY A 506 -4.25 7.97 13.76
CA GLY A 506 -4.14 6.52 14.01
C GLY A 506 -5.30 5.68 13.48
N ARG A 507 -6.33 6.28 12.85
CA ARG A 507 -7.58 5.58 12.44
C ARG A 507 -7.89 5.80 10.96
N ARG A 508 -6.92 5.52 10.12
CA ARG A 508 -7.06 5.58 8.66
C ARG A 508 -7.55 4.25 8.11
N ILE A 509 -8.03 4.23 6.86
CA ILE A 509 -8.32 2.94 6.21
C ILE A 509 -7.07 2.07 6.18
N LEU A 510 -7.26 0.77 6.35
CA LEU A 510 -6.17 -0.20 6.43
C LEU A 510 -5.95 -0.89 5.09
N SER A 511 -4.69 -1.16 4.74
CA SER A 511 -4.41 -1.93 3.52
C SER A 511 -5.13 -3.29 3.53
N PRO A 512 -5.76 -3.67 2.39
CA PRO A 512 -5.68 -3.08 1.05
C PRO A 512 -6.86 -2.18 0.67
N ALA A 513 -7.56 -1.57 1.64
CA ALA A 513 -8.77 -0.79 1.42
C ALA A 513 -8.59 0.47 0.55
N GLU A 514 -7.35 0.91 0.35
CA GLU A 514 -7.00 2.02 -0.53
C GLU A 514 -6.92 1.65 -2.01
N ALA A 515 -7.24 0.40 -2.38
CA ALA A 515 -7.29 -0.02 -3.78
C ALA A 515 -8.37 0.74 -4.56
N ILE A 516 -8.02 1.30 -5.71
CA ILE A 516 -8.88 2.19 -6.51
C ILE A 516 -9.94 1.37 -7.28
N ASN A 517 -9.60 0.17 -7.73
CA ASN A 517 -10.48 -0.73 -8.48
C ASN A 517 -11.24 -1.73 -7.60
N ALA A 518 -11.34 -1.45 -6.30
CA ALA A 518 -12.10 -2.23 -5.34
C ALA A 518 -13.25 -1.41 -4.74
N ILE A 519 -14.21 -2.08 -4.11
CA ILE A 519 -15.20 -1.44 -3.24
C ILE A 519 -14.72 -1.61 -1.82
N THR A 520 -14.41 -0.51 -1.16
CA THR A 520 -14.09 -0.48 0.26
C THR A 520 -15.37 -0.33 1.07
N VAL A 521 -15.60 -1.26 1.98
CA VAL A 521 -16.80 -1.32 2.82
C VAL A 521 -16.44 -0.99 4.25
N GLY A 522 -17.01 0.09 4.78
CA GLY A 522 -16.98 0.45 6.19
C GLY A 522 -18.27 0.05 6.88
N ALA A 523 -18.20 -0.27 8.17
CA ALA A 523 -19.38 -0.53 8.98
C ALA A 523 -20.09 0.76 9.35
N THR A 524 -21.41 0.73 9.40
CA THR A 524 -22.22 1.74 10.07
C THR A 524 -22.35 1.39 11.54
N HIS A 525 -22.56 2.41 12.38
CA HIS A 525 -22.86 2.15 13.79
C HIS A 525 -24.29 1.61 13.93
N ALA A 526 -24.41 0.46 14.58
CA ALA A 526 -25.69 -0.06 15.04
C ALA A 526 -25.46 -0.76 16.39
N ASP A 527 -26.05 -0.25 17.46
CA ASP A 527 -25.97 -0.90 18.77
C ASP A 527 -27.21 -1.75 19.04
N ASN A 528 -27.16 -2.99 18.57
CA ASN A 528 -28.20 -4.00 18.81
C ASN A 528 -27.88 -4.90 20.02
N GLY A 529 -26.96 -4.48 20.88
CA GLY A 529 -26.39 -5.31 21.96
C GLY A 529 -27.33 -5.68 23.11
N GLY A 530 -28.65 -5.49 22.97
CA GLY A 530 -29.62 -5.96 23.91
C GLY A 530 -29.65 -5.23 25.27
N ASN A 531 -30.17 -5.88 26.31
CA ASN A 531 -30.30 -5.29 27.63
C ASN A 531 -28.99 -4.99 28.31
N TYR A 532 -28.70 -3.71 28.53
CA TYR A 532 -27.52 -3.27 29.28
C TYR A 532 -27.77 -3.37 30.78
N TYR A 533 -26.80 -3.87 31.53
CA TYR A 533 -26.73 -3.59 32.97
C TYR A 533 -26.35 -2.11 33.13
N GLN A 534 -27.23 -1.32 33.77
CA GLN A 534 -26.93 0.11 34.01
C GLN A 534 -25.52 0.30 34.60
N GLY A 535 -24.71 1.11 33.95
CA GLY A 535 -23.36 1.45 34.38
C GLY A 535 -22.23 0.54 33.88
N GLN A 536 -22.50 -0.54 33.13
CA GLN A 536 -21.46 -1.40 32.57
C GLN A 536 -21.21 -1.16 31.07
N ARG A 537 -22.23 -0.74 30.33
CA ARG A 537 -22.13 -0.44 28.88
C ARG A 537 -23.08 0.70 28.53
N THR A 538 -22.71 1.51 27.57
CA THR A 538 -23.58 2.53 27.00
C THR A 538 -23.29 2.67 25.50
N ASP A 539 -24.32 2.98 24.73
CA ASP A 539 -24.16 3.37 23.35
C ASP A 539 -23.36 4.68 23.25
N LEU A 540 -22.25 4.67 22.48
CA LEU A 540 -21.43 5.86 22.30
C LEU A 540 -21.99 6.82 21.25
N LEU A 541 -22.82 6.33 20.34
CA LEU A 541 -23.41 7.12 19.25
C LEU A 541 -24.94 6.94 19.20
N PRO A 542 -25.67 7.26 20.29
CA PRO A 542 -27.10 7.01 20.37
C PRO A 542 -27.85 7.77 19.28
N GLY A 543 -28.70 7.08 18.53
CA GLY A 543 -29.46 7.65 17.41
C GLY A 543 -28.67 7.91 16.15
N ALA A 544 -27.47 7.37 16.00
CA ALA A 544 -26.69 7.41 14.77
C ALA A 544 -27.02 6.25 13.79
N SER A 545 -27.91 5.32 14.19
CA SER A 545 -28.39 4.19 13.40
C SER A 545 -29.53 4.56 12.47
#